data_68ff385162cf44871bb5581812a5a033
#
_entry.id   68ff385162cf44871bb5581812a5a033
#
_cell.length_a   1.000
_cell.length_b   1.000
_cell.length_c   1.000
_cell.angle_alpha   90.00
_cell.angle_beta   90.00
_cell.angle_gamma   90.00
#
_symmetry.space_group_name_H-M   'P 1'
#
loop_
_entity.id
_entity.type
_entity.pdbx_description
1 polymer ?
#
loop_
_entity_poly.entity_id
_entity_poly.type
_entity_poly.pdbx_seq_one_letter_code
_entity_poly.pdbx_strand_id
1 'polypeptide(L)'
;MFERIAGSPPEDAAEGRNGLRHVTSLSLTKVSDGLIDPKLVLSWLLTALGSPAWVIGALVPIREAGALIPQIALAGWVERMRRRKWMWVAGSAVQGMAALSIAAAGLLLEGLAAGLAICAALAVLALARAACSVSYKDVLGRTVGESRRGAVTGLAGSAASLAVVVFALLLMSGLLQEKGPVLIAITLAGLCWLGAAAIFSTLEETPVEERHESATLPFRKALRDNGLRRFVLVRGLLVSTALAPPYIVLLAASGGDAALKQLGALVLASAAASFLSSYVWGRLSDRSSRLVLALSGAAASGALVIALVLDAGGIMGAGWVAPAVLFGLMIAYHGVRQARSVWLVDYAPDDARASYAAVANTAIGLILLAAGAAGGVLSSMSPSVAVAGFAAMAALGGGLAMTLEDAEAG
;
A
#
# COMPACT_ATOMS: atom_id res chain seq x y z
N MET A 1 31.31 0.63 -2.79
CA MET A 1 30.05 1.33 -2.47
C MET A 1 29.02 0.39 -1.87
N PHE A 2 28.73 -0.75 -2.48
CA PHE A 2 27.76 -1.73 -1.94
C PHE A 2 28.15 -2.24 -0.53
N GLU A 3 29.42 -2.54 -0.29
CA GLU A 3 29.94 -2.96 1.02
C GLU A 3 29.61 -1.95 2.14
N ARG A 4 29.73 -0.65 1.87
CA ARG A 4 29.36 0.42 2.84
C ARG A 4 27.86 0.43 3.14
N ILE A 5 27.02 -0.03 2.22
CA ILE A 5 25.56 -0.12 2.37
C ILE A 5 25.19 -1.40 3.13
N ALA A 6 25.80 -2.52 2.74
CA ALA A 6 25.48 -3.84 3.26
C ALA A 6 26.16 -4.17 4.60
N GLY A 7 27.19 -3.39 5.01
CA GLY A 7 27.96 -3.64 6.22
C GLY A 7 28.93 -4.85 6.14
N SER A 8 28.95 -5.54 4.99
CA SER A 8 29.83 -6.68 4.71
C SER A 8 30.22 -6.70 3.24
N PRO A 9 31.41 -7.25 2.89
CA PRO A 9 31.84 -7.34 1.50
C PRO A 9 30.90 -8.27 0.70
N PRO A 10 30.65 -7.98 -0.60
CA PRO A 10 29.92 -8.88 -1.49
C PRO A 10 30.74 -10.17 -1.72
N GLU A 11 30.07 -11.28 -2.02
CA GLU A 11 30.72 -12.56 -2.33
C GLU A 11 31.53 -12.47 -3.62
N ASP A 12 31.01 -11.74 -4.58
CA ASP A 12 31.67 -11.46 -5.85
C ASP A 12 31.33 -10.08 -6.41
N ALA A 13 31.99 -9.70 -7.51
CA ALA A 13 31.75 -8.43 -8.17
C ALA A 13 30.36 -8.31 -8.81
N ALA A 14 29.73 -9.43 -9.18
CA ALA A 14 28.39 -9.47 -9.75
C ALA A 14 27.34 -9.16 -8.69
N GLU A 15 27.45 -9.75 -7.50
CA GLU A 15 26.59 -9.43 -6.37
C GLU A 15 26.66 -7.96 -5.97
N GLY A 16 27.89 -7.40 -5.94
CA GLY A 16 28.07 -5.98 -5.63
C GLY A 16 27.36 -5.05 -6.63
N ARG A 17 27.43 -5.37 -7.94
CA ARG A 17 26.69 -4.65 -8.98
C ARG A 17 25.17 -4.85 -8.86
N ASN A 18 24.74 -6.09 -8.66
CA ASN A 18 23.33 -6.43 -8.51
C ASN A 18 22.71 -5.77 -7.28
N GLY A 19 23.43 -5.75 -6.16
CA GLY A 19 22.97 -5.07 -4.95
C GLY A 19 22.69 -3.58 -5.16
N LEU A 20 23.59 -2.87 -5.86
CA LEU A 20 23.37 -1.46 -6.21
C LEU A 20 22.17 -1.27 -7.16
N ARG A 21 22.02 -2.14 -8.16
CA ARG A 21 20.88 -2.12 -9.08
C ARG A 21 19.55 -2.34 -8.35
N HIS A 22 19.52 -3.28 -7.39
CA HIS A 22 18.36 -3.50 -6.51
C HIS A 22 18.04 -2.27 -5.68
N VAL A 23 19.02 -1.70 -4.96
CA VAL A 23 18.82 -0.49 -4.14
C VAL A 23 18.23 0.62 -4.98
N THR A 24 18.84 0.92 -6.14
CA THR A 24 18.40 2.03 -6.98
C THR A 24 17.01 1.80 -7.55
N SER A 25 16.76 0.64 -8.17
CA SER A 25 15.47 0.32 -8.78
C SER A 25 14.35 0.29 -7.73
N LEU A 26 14.62 -0.30 -6.55
CA LEU A 26 13.64 -0.38 -5.49
C LEU A 26 13.37 1.00 -4.85
N SER A 27 14.39 1.85 -4.73
CA SER A 27 14.22 3.23 -4.27
C SER A 27 13.32 4.01 -5.22
N LEU A 28 13.58 3.95 -6.52
CA LEU A 28 12.76 4.62 -7.53
C LEU A 28 11.30 4.15 -7.49
N THR A 29 11.05 2.84 -7.40
CA THR A 29 9.67 2.33 -7.33
C THR A 29 8.95 2.73 -6.05
N LYS A 30 9.64 2.74 -4.90
CA LYS A 30 9.03 3.16 -3.63
C LYS A 30 8.79 4.67 -3.57
N VAL A 31 9.67 5.48 -4.17
CA VAL A 31 9.43 6.93 -4.35
C VAL A 31 8.19 7.14 -5.20
N SER A 32 8.08 6.43 -6.33
CA SER A 32 6.90 6.51 -7.21
C SER A 32 5.61 6.13 -6.47
N ASP A 33 5.63 5.07 -5.66
CA ASP A 33 4.49 4.67 -4.82
C ASP A 33 4.04 5.82 -3.88
N GLY A 34 5.00 6.58 -3.32
CA GLY A 34 4.70 7.71 -2.44
C GLY A 34 4.14 8.93 -3.18
N LEU A 35 4.64 9.20 -4.39
CA LEU A 35 4.18 10.33 -5.22
C LEU A 35 2.77 10.12 -5.82
N ILE A 36 2.34 8.88 -5.99
CA ILE A 36 1.04 8.51 -6.57
C ILE A 36 0.08 7.88 -5.55
N ASP A 37 0.31 8.07 -4.25
CA ASP A 37 -0.50 7.43 -3.20
C ASP A 37 -2.01 7.58 -3.45
N PRO A 38 -2.75 6.47 -3.61
CA PRO A 38 -4.17 6.53 -3.95
C PRO A 38 -5.05 7.00 -2.79
N LYS A 39 -4.55 6.89 -1.54
CA LYS A 39 -5.30 7.30 -0.35
C LYS A 39 -5.35 8.81 -0.20
N LEU A 40 -4.31 9.50 -0.65
CA LEU A 40 -4.14 10.94 -0.45
C LEU A 40 -4.00 11.69 -1.78
N VAL A 41 -2.95 11.41 -2.55
CA VAL A 41 -2.61 12.17 -3.76
C VAL A 41 -3.66 12.01 -4.85
N LEU A 42 -4.02 10.76 -5.19
CA LEU A 42 -5.05 10.53 -6.21
C LEU A 42 -6.46 10.91 -5.71
N SER A 43 -6.76 10.69 -4.43
CA SER A 43 -8.04 11.11 -3.84
C SER A 43 -8.19 12.62 -3.90
N TRP A 44 -7.14 13.36 -3.55
CA TRP A 44 -7.11 14.82 -3.68
C TRP A 44 -7.24 15.26 -5.14
N LEU A 45 -6.49 14.63 -6.06
CA LEU A 45 -6.55 14.97 -7.49
C LEU A 45 -7.96 14.77 -8.05
N LEU A 46 -8.61 13.65 -7.78
CA LEU A 46 -9.98 13.39 -8.24
C LEU A 46 -11.00 14.36 -7.62
N THR A 47 -10.80 14.74 -6.35
CA THR A 47 -11.63 15.77 -5.71
C THR A 47 -11.46 17.11 -6.41
N ALA A 48 -10.22 17.52 -6.71
CA ALA A 48 -9.92 18.76 -7.44
C ALA A 48 -10.43 18.75 -8.89
N LEU A 49 -10.56 17.56 -9.51
CA LEU A 49 -11.14 17.39 -10.85
C LEU A 49 -12.67 17.28 -10.84
N GLY A 50 -13.32 17.37 -9.67
CA GLY A 50 -14.78 17.27 -9.54
C GLY A 50 -15.34 15.86 -9.78
N SER A 51 -14.54 14.82 -9.55
CA SER A 51 -15.02 13.43 -9.69
C SER A 51 -15.99 13.05 -8.58
N PRO A 52 -17.01 12.21 -8.87
CA PRO A 52 -17.96 11.75 -7.85
C PRO A 52 -17.29 11.00 -6.69
N ALA A 53 -17.81 11.15 -5.47
CA ALA A 53 -17.27 10.56 -4.26
C ALA A 53 -17.12 9.02 -4.33
N TRP A 54 -18.04 8.32 -4.99
CA TRP A 54 -17.97 6.86 -5.17
C TRP A 54 -16.77 6.43 -6.04
N VAL A 55 -16.37 7.26 -7.02
CA VAL A 55 -15.15 7.01 -7.83
C VAL A 55 -13.90 7.19 -6.99
N ILE A 56 -13.87 8.24 -6.17
CA ILE A 56 -12.76 8.51 -5.25
C ILE A 56 -12.61 7.36 -4.25
N GLY A 57 -13.73 6.86 -3.72
CA GLY A 57 -13.74 5.71 -2.83
C GLY A 57 -13.28 4.40 -3.46
N ALA A 58 -13.34 4.27 -4.80
CA ALA A 58 -12.87 3.08 -5.53
C ALA A 58 -11.34 3.01 -5.67
N LEU A 59 -10.60 4.10 -5.50
CA LEU A 59 -9.15 4.15 -5.71
C LEU A 59 -8.38 3.11 -4.85
N VAL A 60 -8.67 3.09 -3.55
CA VAL A 60 -7.96 2.19 -2.62
C VAL A 60 -8.32 0.72 -2.86
N PRO A 61 -9.60 0.33 -2.99
CA PRO A 61 -9.97 -1.03 -3.36
C PRO A 61 -9.29 -1.51 -4.65
N ILE A 62 -9.30 -0.71 -5.71
CA ILE A 62 -8.66 -1.02 -6.99
C ILE A 62 -7.16 -1.26 -6.78
N ARG A 63 -6.48 -0.36 -6.08
CA ARG A 63 -5.03 -0.44 -5.86
C ARG A 63 -4.61 -1.63 -5.01
N GLU A 64 -5.29 -1.85 -3.90
CA GLU A 64 -4.94 -2.90 -2.94
C GLU A 64 -5.40 -4.29 -3.42
N ALA A 65 -6.65 -4.42 -3.87
CA ALA A 65 -7.17 -5.70 -4.36
C ALA A 65 -6.50 -6.13 -5.67
N GLY A 66 -6.28 -5.20 -6.60
CA GLY A 66 -5.57 -5.48 -7.85
C GLY A 66 -4.13 -5.95 -7.62
N ALA A 67 -3.49 -5.55 -6.52
CA ALA A 67 -2.17 -6.04 -6.13
C ALA A 67 -2.21 -7.41 -5.42
N LEU A 68 -3.34 -7.82 -4.82
CA LEU A 68 -3.44 -9.04 -4.01
C LEU A 68 -4.05 -10.23 -4.78
N ILE A 69 -5.14 -10.00 -5.51
CA ILE A 69 -5.92 -11.08 -6.14
C ILE A 69 -5.11 -11.87 -7.18
N PRO A 70 -4.36 -11.26 -8.10
CA PRO A 70 -3.70 -12.01 -9.17
C PRO A 70 -2.42 -12.73 -8.76
N GLN A 71 -1.97 -12.59 -7.51
CA GLN A 71 -0.67 -13.11 -7.06
C GLN A 71 -0.54 -14.63 -7.25
N ILE A 72 -1.60 -15.40 -7.01
CA ILE A 72 -1.59 -16.86 -7.16
C ILE A 72 -1.38 -17.25 -8.64
N ALA A 73 -2.11 -16.63 -9.55
CA ALA A 73 -1.99 -16.91 -10.98
C ALA A 73 -0.62 -16.47 -11.53
N LEU A 74 -0.14 -15.31 -11.09
CA LEU A 74 1.15 -14.77 -11.48
C LEU A 74 2.32 -15.60 -10.95
N ALA A 75 2.22 -16.17 -9.73
CA ALA A 75 3.25 -17.04 -9.16
C ALA A 75 3.54 -18.23 -10.08
N GLY A 76 2.51 -18.96 -10.51
CA GLY A 76 2.68 -20.08 -11.43
C GLY A 76 3.25 -19.69 -12.80
N TRP A 77 3.01 -18.46 -13.25
CA TRP A 77 3.64 -17.95 -14.47
C TRP A 77 5.12 -17.62 -14.26
N VAL A 78 5.46 -16.92 -13.17
CA VAL A 78 6.84 -16.56 -12.82
C VAL A 78 7.71 -17.80 -12.64
N GLU A 79 7.19 -18.89 -12.03
CA GLU A 79 7.91 -20.15 -11.85
C GLU A 79 8.33 -20.80 -13.17
N ARG A 80 7.57 -20.61 -14.25
CA ARG A 80 7.88 -21.12 -15.59
C ARG A 80 8.93 -20.31 -16.35
N MET A 81 9.29 -19.10 -15.84
CA MET A 81 10.25 -18.24 -16.51
C MET A 81 11.68 -18.63 -16.20
N ARG A 82 12.54 -18.75 -17.21
CA ARG A 82 13.97 -19.00 -17.06
C ARG A 82 14.71 -17.84 -16.38
N ARG A 83 14.29 -16.59 -16.63
CA ARG A 83 14.80 -15.37 -16.00
C ARG A 83 13.63 -14.55 -15.47
N ARG A 84 13.47 -14.53 -14.18
CA ARG A 84 12.31 -13.93 -13.50
C ARG A 84 12.39 -12.40 -13.41
N LYS A 85 13.59 -11.83 -13.58
CA LYS A 85 13.76 -10.37 -13.66
C LYS A 85 12.88 -9.72 -14.72
N TRP A 86 12.61 -10.41 -15.86
CA TRP A 86 11.80 -9.85 -16.94
C TRP A 86 10.35 -9.63 -16.55
N MET A 87 9.79 -10.43 -15.65
CA MET A 87 8.46 -10.17 -15.09
C MET A 87 8.46 -8.85 -14.30
N TRP A 88 9.49 -8.63 -13.49
CA TRP A 88 9.62 -7.38 -12.74
C TRP A 88 9.84 -6.18 -13.66
N VAL A 89 10.70 -6.29 -14.66
CA VAL A 89 10.96 -5.24 -15.66
C VAL A 89 9.69 -4.85 -16.39
N ALA A 90 8.96 -5.83 -16.93
CA ALA A 90 7.70 -5.59 -17.62
C ALA A 90 6.66 -4.96 -16.68
N GLY A 91 6.51 -5.48 -15.45
CA GLY A 91 5.61 -4.93 -14.45
C GLY A 91 5.96 -3.49 -14.08
N SER A 92 7.25 -3.17 -13.89
CA SER A 92 7.68 -1.79 -13.60
C SER A 92 7.44 -0.84 -14.77
N ALA A 93 7.71 -1.28 -16.01
CA ALA A 93 7.44 -0.48 -17.21
C ALA A 93 5.93 -0.20 -17.39
N VAL A 94 5.08 -1.20 -17.18
CA VAL A 94 3.61 -1.03 -17.25
C VAL A 94 3.12 -0.09 -16.15
N GLN A 95 3.66 -0.15 -14.91
CA GLN A 95 3.35 0.81 -13.86
C GLN A 95 3.72 2.23 -14.28
N GLY A 96 4.91 2.42 -14.90
CA GLY A 96 5.33 3.72 -15.40
C GLY A 96 4.38 4.28 -16.46
N MET A 97 4.02 3.47 -17.45
CA MET A 97 3.06 3.87 -18.50
C MET A 97 1.68 4.19 -17.92
N ALA A 98 1.20 3.38 -16.98
CA ALA A 98 -0.08 3.64 -16.31
C ALA A 98 -0.05 4.96 -15.51
N ALA A 99 1.05 5.27 -14.82
CA ALA A 99 1.20 6.54 -14.11
C ALA A 99 1.20 7.74 -15.08
N LEU A 100 1.88 7.63 -16.22
CA LEU A 100 1.81 8.66 -17.27
C LEU A 100 0.40 8.82 -17.84
N SER A 101 -0.35 7.71 -18.00
CA SER A 101 -1.76 7.75 -18.39
C SER A 101 -2.64 8.44 -17.35
N ILE A 102 -2.37 8.24 -16.04
CA ILE A 102 -3.05 8.97 -14.95
C ILE A 102 -2.77 10.47 -15.06
N ALA A 103 -1.51 10.86 -15.26
CA ALA A 103 -1.15 12.26 -15.42
C ALA A 103 -1.83 12.89 -16.64
N ALA A 104 -1.84 12.20 -17.78
CA ALA A 104 -2.52 12.65 -19.00
C ALA A 104 -4.04 12.78 -18.80
N ALA A 105 -4.68 11.81 -18.15
CA ALA A 105 -6.11 11.88 -17.84
C ALA A 105 -6.42 13.08 -16.92
N GLY A 106 -5.59 13.32 -15.89
CA GLY A 106 -5.74 14.47 -15.01
C GLY A 106 -5.51 15.83 -15.69
N LEU A 107 -4.73 15.85 -16.78
CA LEU A 107 -4.51 17.06 -17.59
C LEU A 107 -5.66 17.35 -18.56
N LEU A 108 -6.20 16.29 -19.20
CA LEU A 108 -7.09 16.39 -20.36
C LEU A 108 -8.58 16.21 -20.03
N LEU A 109 -8.90 15.60 -18.87
CA LEU A 109 -10.27 15.23 -18.51
C LEU A 109 -10.68 15.86 -17.18
N GLU A 110 -11.99 15.93 -16.96
CA GLU A 110 -12.60 16.43 -15.71
C GLU A 110 -13.80 15.56 -15.30
N GLY A 111 -14.28 15.74 -14.07
CA GLY A 111 -15.46 15.07 -13.54
C GLY A 111 -15.39 13.55 -13.59
N LEU A 112 -16.49 12.93 -14.00
CA LEU A 112 -16.62 11.48 -14.08
C LEU A 112 -15.64 10.84 -15.09
N ALA A 113 -15.39 11.50 -16.23
CA ALA A 113 -14.50 10.97 -17.25
C ALA A 113 -13.06 10.84 -16.76
N ALA A 114 -12.54 11.87 -16.06
CA ALA A 114 -11.25 11.83 -15.41
C ALA A 114 -11.18 10.70 -14.37
N GLY A 115 -12.20 10.60 -13.53
CA GLY A 115 -12.29 9.59 -12.49
C GLY A 115 -12.21 8.17 -13.04
N LEU A 116 -13.02 7.85 -14.05
CA LEU A 116 -13.04 6.52 -14.67
C LEU A 116 -11.73 6.19 -15.38
N ALA A 117 -11.14 7.15 -16.13
CA ALA A 117 -9.87 6.96 -16.81
C ALA A 117 -8.72 6.71 -15.80
N ILE A 118 -8.67 7.48 -14.72
CA ILE A 118 -7.68 7.30 -13.64
C ILE A 118 -7.88 5.97 -12.94
N CYS A 119 -9.10 5.56 -12.61
CA CYS A 119 -9.38 4.26 -12.01
C CYS A 119 -8.96 3.10 -12.93
N ALA A 120 -9.21 3.20 -14.24
CA ALA A 120 -8.79 2.19 -15.21
C ALA A 120 -7.26 2.08 -15.29
N ALA A 121 -6.55 3.21 -15.38
CA ALA A 121 -5.08 3.22 -15.38
C ALA A 121 -4.51 2.71 -14.04
N LEU A 122 -5.14 3.05 -12.91
CA LEU A 122 -4.75 2.55 -11.58
C LEU A 122 -4.96 1.03 -11.46
N ALA A 123 -6.00 0.47 -12.07
CA ALA A 123 -6.23 -0.97 -12.13
C ALA A 123 -5.08 -1.67 -12.88
N VAL A 124 -4.67 -1.15 -14.04
CA VAL A 124 -3.51 -1.65 -14.79
C VAL A 124 -2.23 -1.57 -13.95
N LEU A 125 -2.01 -0.44 -13.26
CA LEU A 125 -0.88 -0.23 -12.36
C LEU A 125 -0.88 -1.26 -11.23
N ALA A 126 -2.03 -1.54 -10.61
CA ALA A 126 -2.17 -2.48 -9.51
C ALA A 126 -1.88 -3.93 -9.94
N LEU A 127 -2.36 -4.35 -11.12
CA LEU A 127 -2.06 -5.66 -11.70
C LEU A 127 -0.55 -5.80 -12.00
N ALA A 128 0.05 -4.79 -12.60
CA ALA A 128 1.49 -4.75 -12.87
C ALA A 128 2.33 -4.80 -11.57
N ARG A 129 1.83 -4.14 -10.51
CA ARG A 129 2.44 -4.21 -9.17
C ARG A 129 2.42 -5.62 -8.59
N ALA A 130 1.34 -6.39 -8.79
CA ALA A 130 1.28 -7.79 -8.37
C ALA A 130 2.38 -8.61 -9.03
N ALA A 131 2.63 -8.42 -10.33
CA ALA A 131 3.70 -9.11 -11.07
C ALA A 131 5.10 -8.76 -10.49
N CYS A 132 5.35 -7.48 -10.20
CA CYS A 132 6.58 -7.06 -9.53
C CYS A 132 6.73 -7.68 -8.14
N SER A 133 5.65 -7.73 -7.35
CA SER A 133 5.67 -8.25 -5.98
C SER A 133 6.01 -9.73 -5.91
N VAL A 134 5.46 -10.52 -6.84
CA VAL A 134 5.68 -11.97 -6.90
C VAL A 134 7.11 -12.28 -7.36
N SER A 135 7.62 -11.60 -8.40
CA SER A 135 8.94 -11.89 -8.96
C SER A 135 10.10 -11.34 -8.14
N TYR A 136 9.92 -10.21 -7.42
CA TYR A 136 11.00 -9.50 -6.75
C TYR A 136 11.74 -10.34 -5.70
N LYS A 137 11.01 -11.04 -4.84
CA LYS A 137 11.59 -11.83 -3.73
C LYS A 137 12.50 -12.93 -4.24
N ASP A 138 12.11 -13.58 -5.32
CA ASP A 138 12.90 -14.65 -5.92
C ASP A 138 14.18 -14.11 -6.59
N VAL A 139 14.04 -13.02 -7.37
CA VAL A 139 15.20 -12.39 -8.02
C VAL A 139 16.19 -11.86 -6.98
N LEU A 140 15.72 -11.21 -5.90
CA LEU A 140 16.57 -10.75 -4.81
C LEU A 140 17.27 -11.93 -4.12
N GLY A 141 16.54 -13.03 -3.88
CA GLY A 141 17.08 -14.24 -3.26
C GLY A 141 18.18 -14.91 -4.06
N ARG A 142 18.19 -14.77 -5.39
CA ARG A 142 19.17 -15.37 -6.30
C ARG A 142 20.37 -14.50 -6.61
N THR A 143 20.28 -13.21 -6.35
CA THR A 143 21.26 -12.21 -6.80
C THR A 143 21.92 -11.45 -5.68
N VAL A 144 21.44 -11.63 -4.42
CA VAL A 144 21.99 -11.00 -3.22
C VAL A 144 21.97 -12.00 -2.07
N GLY A 145 23.10 -12.16 -1.39
CA GLY A 145 23.27 -13.04 -0.23
C GLY A 145 22.31 -12.67 0.92
N GLU A 146 21.90 -13.68 1.68
CA GLU A 146 20.82 -13.58 2.67
C GLU A 146 21.06 -12.48 3.70
N SER A 147 22.28 -12.40 4.25
CA SER A 147 22.65 -11.39 5.26
C SER A 147 22.61 -9.94 4.77
N ARG A 148 22.57 -9.70 3.44
CA ARG A 148 22.62 -8.39 2.81
C ARG A 148 21.27 -7.91 2.25
N ARG A 149 20.26 -8.80 2.09
CA ARG A 149 18.93 -8.48 1.56
C ARG A 149 18.19 -7.43 2.39
N GLY A 150 18.34 -7.51 3.72
CA GLY A 150 17.76 -6.54 4.65
C GLY A 150 18.30 -5.12 4.44
N ALA A 151 19.61 -4.97 4.24
CA ALA A 151 20.23 -3.67 3.98
C ALA A 151 19.74 -3.05 2.65
N VAL A 152 19.63 -3.86 1.58
CA VAL A 152 19.11 -3.43 0.28
C VAL A 152 17.69 -2.89 0.40
N THR A 153 16.79 -3.66 1.02
CA THR A 153 15.37 -3.28 1.15
C THR A 153 15.17 -2.13 2.14
N GLY A 154 15.98 -2.09 3.21
CA GLY A 154 15.95 -1.04 4.22
C GLY A 154 16.37 0.32 3.66
N LEU A 155 17.51 0.38 2.96
CA LEU A 155 17.99 1.62 2.35
C LEU A 155 17.00 2.17 1.32
N ALA A 156 16.44 1.30 0.47
CA ALA A 156 15.39 1.71 -0.47
C ALA A 156 14.14 2.25 0.24
N GLY A 157 13.79 1.70 1.42
CA GLY A 157 12.71 2.22 2.25
C GLY A 157 13.01 3.60 2.80
N SER A 158 14.22 3.81 3.31
CA SER A 158 14.66 5.11 3.86
C SER A 158 14.70 6.20 2.78
N ALA A 159 15.23 5.88 1.60
CA ALA A 159 15.26 6.80 0.47
C ALA A 159 13.84 7.24 0.05
N ALA A 160 12.90 6.30 0.01
CA ALA A 160 11.50 6.61 -0.30
C ALA A 160 10.85 7.49 0.77
N SER A 161 11.06 7.17 2.04
CA SER A 161 10.50 7.97 3.15
C SER A 161 11.01 9.41 3.10
N LEU A 162 12.31 9.61 2.84
CA LEU A 162 12.90 10.94 2.68
C LEU A 162 12.26 11.70 1.50
N ALA A 163 12.11 11.03 0.34
CA ALA A 163 11.50 11.65 -0.84
C ALA A 163 10.04 12.05 -0.60
N VAL A 164 9.26 11.23 0.11
CA VAL A 164 7.87 11.55 0.47
C VAL A 164 7.80 12.75 1.43
N VAL A 165 8.72 12.82 2.41
CA VAL A 165 8.80 13.99 3.30
C VAL A 165 9.16 15.25 2.53
N VAL A 166 10.16 15.21 1.64
CA VAL A 166 10.52 16.34 0.78
C VAL A 166 9.32 16.76 -0.09
N PHE A 167 8.61 15.81 -0.69
CA PHE A 167 7.40 16.09 -1.48
C PHE A 167 6.31 16.76 -0.63
N ALA A 168 6.07 16.26 0.58
CA ALA A 168 5.11 16.87 1.50
C ALA A 168 5.48 18.32 1.87
N LEU A 169 6.77 18.58 2.15
CA LEU A 169 7.24 19.92 2.46
C LEU A 169 7.13 20.89 1.26
N LEU A 170 7.41 20.40 0.05
CA LEU A 170 7.21 21.16 -1.18
C LEU A 170 5.72 21.50 -1.40
N LEU A 171 4.82 20.56 -1.14
CA LEU A 171 3.38 20.82 -1.18
C LEU A 171 2.96 21.87 -0.13
N MET A 172 3.54 21.82 1.08
CA MET A 172 3.23 22.77 2.17
C MET A 172 3.79 24.17 1.91
N SER A 173 4.88 24.32 1.17
CA SER A 173 5.50 25.62 0.87
C SER A 173 4.63 26.56 0.04
N GLY A 174 3.49 26.08 -0.47
CA GLY A 174 2.62 26.83 -1.36
C GLY A 174 3.02 26.78 -2.83
N LEU A 175 4.25 26.32 -3.13
CA LEU A 175 4.76 26.22 -4.51
C LEU A 175 4.03 25.15 -5.34
N LEU A 176 3.43 24.16 -4.67
CA LEU A 176 2.85 22.97 -5.32
C LEU A 176 1.36 22.73 -4.95
N GLN A 177 0.63 23.78 -4.53
CA GLN A 177 -0.77 23.64 -4.07
C GLN A 177 -1.80 23.66 -5.20
N GLU A 178 -1.36 23.52 -6.44
CA GLU A 178 -2.19 23.51 -7.63
C GLU A 178 -2.19 22.14 -8.30
N LYS A 179 -3.16 21.90 -9.19
CA LYS A 179 -3.30 20.69 -10.01
C LYS A 179 -1.99 20.38 -10.80
N GLY A 180 -1.37 21.40 -11.39
CA GLY A 180 -0.16 21.25 -12.23
C GLY A 180 1.00 20.54 -11.55
N PRO A 181 1.47 21.01 -10.39
CA PRO A 181 2.55 20.36 -9.64
C PRO A 181 2.25 18.93 -9.21
N VAL A 182 1.01 18.60 -8.85
CA VAL A 182 0.62 17.22 -8.53
C VAL A 182 0.73 16.34 -9.77
N LEU A 183 0.31 16.81 -10.94
CA LEU A 183 0.47 16.10 -12.22
C LEU A 183 1.95 15.93 -12.60
N ILE A 184 2.80 16.92 -12.31
CA ILE A 184 4.26 16.79 -12.49
C ILE A 184 4.81 15.70 -11.57
N ALA A 185 4.40 15.64 -10.30
CA ALA A 185 4.83 14.59 -9.38
C ALA A 185 4.40 13.19 -9.85
N ILE A 186 3.18 13.04 -10.37
CA ILE A 186 2.68 11.77 -10.95
C ILE A 186 3.48 11.40 -12.21
N THR A 187 3.81 12.38 -13.06
CA THR A 187 4.66 12.18 -14.24
C THR A 187 6.05 11.71 -13.82
N LEU A 188 6.64 12.36 -12.82
CA LEU A 188 7.93 11.95 -12.26
C LEU A 188 7.87 10.51 -11.70
N ALA A 189 6.81 10.13 -11.02
CA ALA A 189 6.58 8.76 -10.57
C ALA A 189 6.60 7.77 -11.75
N GLY A 190 5.92 8.11 -12.84
CA GLY A 190 5.93 7.31 -14.07
C GLY A 190 7.34 7.14 -14.64
N LEU A 191 8.10 8.23 -14.74
CA LEU A 191 9.49 8.22 -15.22
C LEU A 191 10.41 7.43 -14.29
N CYS A 192 10.22 7.52 -12.96
CA CYS A 192 10.96 6.73 -11.98
C CYS A 192 10.71 5.23 -12.14
N TRP A 193 9.47 4.78 -12.41
CA TRP A 193 9.19 3.37 -12.70
C TRP A 193 9.82 2.90 -14.00
N LEU A 194 9.81 3.72 -15.07
CA LEU A 194 10.49 3.40 -16.32
C LEU A 194 12.01 3.33 -16.12
N GLY A 195 12.59 4.27 -15.39
CA GLY A 195 14.01 4.25 -15.01
C GLY A 195 14.38 3.02 -14.18
N ALA A 196 13.51 2.65 -13.23
CA ALA A 196 13.67 1.43 -12.43
C ALA A 196 13.66 0.17 -13.33
N ALA A 197 12.74 0.09 -14.29
CA ALA A 197 12.68 -1.00 -15.27
C ALA A 197 13.96 -1.08 -16.09
N ALA A 198 14.47 0.05 -16.59
CA ALA A 198 15.70 0.12 -17.37
C ALA A 198 16.91 -0.36 -16.55
N ILE A 199 17.07 0.12 -15.31
CA ILE A 199 18.16 -0.31 -14.41
C ILE A 199 18.04 -1.80 -14.08
N PHE A 200 16.85 -2.27 -13.72
CA PHE A 200 16.65 -3.68 -13.32
C PHE A 200 16.84 -4.65 -14.49
N SER A 201 16.62 -4.22 -15.75
CA SER A 201 16.90 -5.02 -16.94
C SER A 201 18.36 -5.42 -17.07
N THR A 202 19.27 -4.58 -16.57
CA THR A 202 20.72 -4.82 -16.58
C THR A 202 21.20 -5.80 -15.50
N LEU A 203 20.33 -6.24 -14.59
CA LEU A 203 20.66 -7.15 -13.50
C LEU A 203 21.16 -8.50 -14.03
N GLU A 204 22.21 -9.03 -13.43
CA GLU A 204 22.84 -10.29 -13.81
C GLU A 204 22.15 -11.43 -13.07
N GLU A 205 21.17 -12.09 -13.71
CA GLU A 205 20.43 -13.22 -13.17
C GLU A 205 20.83 -14.52 -13.90
N THR A 206 21.25 -15.53 -13.14
CA THR A 206 21.53 -16.86 -13.69
C THR A 206 20.21 -17.53 -14.11
N PRO A 207 20.10 -18.06 -15.35
CA PRO A 207 18.90 -18.76 -15.78
C PRO A 207 18.62 -20.00 -14.92
N VAL A 208 17.34 -20.28 -14.68
CA VAL A 208 16.92 -21.54 -14.01
C VAL A 208 16.89 -22.64 -15.06
N GLU A 209 17.67 -23.70 -14.83
CA GLU A 209 17.73 -24.84 -15.74
C GLU A 209 16.65 -25.90 -15.43
N GLU A 210 16.26 -26.04 -14.16
CA GLU A 210 15.26 -27.02 -13.72
C GLU A 210 13.88 -26.37 -13.56
N ARG A 211 12.87 -26.94 -14.21
CA ARG A 211 11.47 -26.72 -13.90
C ARG A 211 11.15 -27.52 -12.65
N HIS A 212 11.14 -26.90 -11.49
CA HIS A 212 10.49 -27.51 -10.34
C HIS A 212 9.01 -27.67 -10.70
N GLU A 213 8.51 -28.90 -10.70
CA GLU A 213 7.06 -29.14 -10.71
C GLU A 213 6.49 -28.35 -9.54
N SER A 214 5.55 -27.43 -9.83
CA SER A 214 4.89 -26.62 -8.82
C SER A 214 4.33 -27.57 -7.78
N ALA A 215 4.93 -27.60 -6.58
CA ALA A 215 4.38 -28.35 -5.47
C ALA A 215 2.93 -27.88 -5.32
N THR A 216 1.98 -28.82 -5.43
CA THR A 216 0.56 -28.51 -5.26
C THR A 216 0.38 -27.94 -3.85
N LEU A 217 0.31 -26.60 -3.78
CA LEU A 217 0.18 -25.92 -2.50
C LEU A 217 -1.08 -26.44 -1.79
N PRO A 218 -1.03 -26.76 -0.50
CA PRO A 218 -2.14 -27.36 0.24
C PRO A 218 -3.26 -26.34 0.53
N PHE A 219 -3.80 -25.70 -0.53
CA PHE A 219 -4.87 -24.69 -0.41
C PHE A 219 -6.09 -25.19 0.34
N ARG A 220 -6.44 -26.50 0.19
CA ARG A 220 -7.60 -27.09 0.89
C ARG A 220 -7.42 -27.10 2.39
N LYS A 221 -6.18 -27.29 2.91
CA LYS A 221 -5.88 -27.23 4.34
C LYS A 221 -6.07 -25.82 4.86
N ALA A 222 -5.49 -24.83 4.18
CA ALA A 222 -5.66 -23.41 4.55
C ALA A 222 -7.11 -22.93 4.51
N LEU A 223 -7.91 -23.32 3.49
CA LEU A 223 -9.31 -22.96 3.37
C LEU A 223 -10.21 -23.56 4.48
N ARG A 224 -9.81 -24.68 5.10
CA ARG A 224 -10.55 -25.35 6.17
C ARG A 224 -10.10 -24.95 7.56
N ASP A 225 -9.01 -24.21 7.68
CA ASP A 225 -8.45 -23.78 8.94
C ASP A 225 -9.32 -22.69 9.59
N ASN A 226 -9.84 -22.97 10.78
CA ASN A 226 -10.74 -22.06 11.50
C ASN A 226 -10.01 -20.82 12.04
N GLY A 227 -8.76 -20.94 12.47
CA GLY A 227 -7.95 -19.80 12.91
C GLY A 227 -7.67 -18.84 11.76
N LEU A 228 -7.27 -19.37 10.60
CA LEU A 228 -7.10 -18.55 9.38
C LEU A 228 -8.41 -17.86 8.96
N ARG A 229 -9.56 -18.55 9.05
CA ARG A 229 -10.87 -17.94 8.71
C ARG A 229 -11.22 -16.80 9.65
N ARG A 230 -10.99 -16.95 10.96
CA ARG A 230 -11.17 -15.88 11.96
C ARG A 230 -10.24 -14.71 11.66
N PHE A 231 -8.98 -14.99 11.39
CA PHE A 231 -8.01 -13.96 11.01
C PHE A 231 -8.43 -13.20 9.75
N VAL A 232 -8.90 -13.89 8.71
CA VAL A 232 -9.41 -13.26 7.48
C VAL A 232 -10.61 -12.37 7.80
N LEU A 233 -11.52 -12.78 8.71
CA LEU A 233 -12.64 -11.95 9.13
C LEU A 233 -12.17 -10.70 9.87
N VAL A 234 -11.29 -10.83 10.86
CA VAL A 234 -10.72 -9.70 11.61
C VAL A 234 -9.98 -8.73 10.68
N ARG A 235 -9.07 -9.25 9.86
CA ARG A 235 -8.33 -8.45 8.88
C ARG A 235 -9.26 -7.82 7.85
N GLY A 236 -10.34 -8.53 7.46
CA GLY A 236 -11.36 -8.05 6.54
C GLY A 236 -12.17 -6.89 7.09
N LEU A 237 -12.45 -6.87 8.39
CA LEU A 237 -13.08 -5.72 9.05
C LEU A 237 -12.10 -4.55 9.20
N LEU A 238 -10.85 -4.84 9.52
CA LEU A 238 -9.78 -3.83 9.67
C LEU A 238 -9.29 -3.23 8.33
N VAL A 239 -9.76 -3.70 7.16
CA VAL A 239 -9.50 -3.00 5.88
C VAL A 239 -10.10 -1.59 5.88
N SER A 240 -11.07 -1.31 6.74
CA SER A 240 -11.63 0.02 7.00
C SER A 240 -10.55 1.07 7.23
N THR A 241 -9.45 0.73 7.93
CA THR A 241 -8.31 1.63 8.18
C THR A 241 -7.60 2.07 6.91
N ALA A 242 -7.61 1.22 5.87
CA ALA A 242 -7.03 1.53 4.55
C ALA A 242 -8.03 2.24 3.64
N LEU A 243 -9.34 1.97 3.79
CA LEU A 243 -10.41 2.50 2.95
C LEU A 243 -10.88 3.90 3.37
N ALA A 244 -10.71 4.26 4.66
CA ALA A 244 -11.21 5.51 5.21
C ALA A 244 -10.44 6.80 4.78
N PRO A 245 -9.10 6.81 4.55
CA PRO A 245 -8.38 8.04 4.24
C PRO A 245 -8.92 8.87 3.08
N PRO A 246 -9.36 8.32 1.93
CA PRO A 246 -9.99 9.10 0.86
C PRO A 246 -11.23 9.89 1.32
N TYR A 247 -11.98 9.35 2.25
CA TYR A 247 -13.18 10.01 2.79
C TYR A 247 -12.84 11.11 3.79
N ILE A 248 -11.70 11.01 4.49
CA ILE A 248 -11.17 12.13 5.29
C ILE A 248 -10.78 13.30 4.37
N VAL A 249 -10.17 13.01 3.20
CA VAL A 249 -9.90 14.03 2.18
C VAL A 249 -11.18 14.68 1.68
N LEU A 250 -12.24 13.89 1.43
CA LEU A 250 -13.55 14.40 1.01
C LEU A 250 -14.22 15.28 2.08
N LEU A 251 -14.19 14.86 3.35
CA LEU A 251 -14.70 15.65 4.47
C LEU A 251 -13.93 16.96 4.64
N ALA A 252 -12.61 16.93 4.48
CA ALA A 252 -11.79 18.13 4.50
C ALA A 252 -12.16 19.09 3.35
N ALA A 253 -12.40 18.55 2.15
CA ALA A 253 -12.74 19.34 0.95
C ALA A 253 -14.09 20.07 1.05
N SER A 254 -15.02 19.63 1.91
CA SER A 254 -16.30 20.32 2.15
C SER A 254 -16.12 21.74 2.70
N GLY A 255 -14.93 22.07 3.25
CA GLY A 255 -14.56 23.43 3.69
C GLY A 255 -14.16 24.40 2.58
N GLY A 256 -14.30 24.04 1.29
CA GLY A 256 -13.97 24.89 0.13
C GLY A 256 -12.49 24.88 -0.27
N ASP A 257 -12.05 25.89 -1.04
CA ASP A 257 -10.68 25.97 -1.60
C ASP A 257 -9.55 25.87 -0.58
N ALA A 258 -9.78 26.32 0.65
CA ALA A 258 -8.80 26.21 1.74
C ALA A 258 -8.45 24.76 2.07
N ALA A 259 -9.39 23.83 1.90
CA ALA A 259 -9.20 22.42 2.18
C ALA A 259 -8.34 21.72 1.11
N LEU A 260 -8.46 22.12 -0.14
CA LEU A 260 -7.61 21.62 -1.22
C LEU A 260 -6.13 22.00 -1.01
N LYS A 261 -5.86 23.08 -0.27
CA LYS A 261 -4.49 23.50 0.09
C LYS A 261 -3.83 22.64 1.18
N GLN A 262 -4.54 21.65 1.74
CA GLN A 262 -4.03 20.82 2.85
C GLN A 262 -3.33 19.53 2.40
N LEU A 263 -3.22 19.22 1.11
CA LEU A 263 -2.61 17.96 0.65
C LEU A 263 -1.22 17.73 1.26
N GLY A 264 -0.37 18.74 1.30
CA GLY A 264 0.98 18.64 1.89
C GLY A 264 0.93 18.25 3.37
N ALA A 265 0.02 18.85 4.14
CA ALA A 265 -0.16 18.54 5.55
C ALA A 265 -0.70 17.11 5.76
N LEU A 266 -1.63 16.64 4.90
CA LEU A 266 -2.14 15.27 4.93
C LEU A 266 -1.04 14.26 4.61
N VAL A 267 -0.23 14.51 3.58
CA VAL A 267 0.90 13.64 3.21
C VAL A 267 1.96 13.62 4.33
N LEU A 268 2.29 14.78 4.90
CA LEU A 268 3.22 14.87 6.03
C LEU A 268 2.70 14.11 7.26
N ALA A 269 1.42 14.27 7.60
CA ALA A 269 0.78 13.56 8.70
C ALA A 269 0.87 12.04 8.52
N SER A 270 0.60 11.54 7.31
CA SER A 270 0.73 10.12 6.97
C SER A 270 2.18 9.63 7.07
N ALA A 271 3.14 10.39 6.55
CA ALA A 271 4.57 10.05 6.63
C ALA A 271 5.08 10.05 8.08
N ALA A 272 4.70 11.05 8.87
CA ALA A 272 5.04 11.14 10.29
C ALA A 272 4.43 9.97 11.09
N ALA A 273 3.17 9.62 10.83
CA ALA A 273 2.52 8.47 11.45
C ALA A 273 3.27 7.17 11.13
N SER A 274 3.67 6.97 9.87
CA SER A 274 4.46 5.80 9.46
C SER A 274 5.80 5.72 10.21
N PHE A 275 6.52 6.82 10.27
CA PHE A 275 7.84 6.87 10.93
C PHE A 275 7.74 6.61 12.43
N LEU A 276 6.86 7.33 13.13
CA LEU A 276 6.72 7.24 14.59
C LEU A 276 6.15 5.90 15.04
N SER A 277 5.21 5.33 14.28
CA SER A 277 4.52 4.11 14.70
C SER A 277 5.27 2.83 14.36
N SER A 278 6.15 2.82 13.35
CA SER A 278 6.79 1.59 12.86
C SER A 278 7.58 0.84 13.93
N TYR A 279 8.38 1.56 14.72
CA TYR A 279 9.18 0.95 15.79
C TYR A 279 8.30 0.43 16.95
N VAL A 280 7.32 1.24 17.37
CA VAL A 280 6.43 0.90 18.49
C VAL A 280 5.57 -0.33 18.14
N TRP A 281 4.93 -0.30 16.98
CA TRP A 281 4.11 -1.43 16.52
C TRP A 281 4.93 -2.68 16.22
N GLY A 282 6.16 -2.53 15.71
CA GLY A 282 7.07 -3.67 15.51
C GLY A 282 7.30 -4.41 16.82
N ARG A 283 7.81 -3.72 17.84
CA ARG A 283 8.10 -4.33 19.15
C ARG A 283 6.86 -4.85 19.88
N LEU A 284 5.72 -4.20 19.72
CA LEU A 284 4.48 -4.66 20.35
C LEU A 284 3.91 -5.89 19.62
N SER A 285 4.02 -5.95 18.29
CA SER A 285 3.61 -7.10 17.49
C SER A 285 4.44 -8.35 17.80
N ASP A 286 5.74 -8.20 18.10
CA ASP A 286 6.61 -9.31 18.52
C ASP A 286 6.18 -9.95 19.87
N ARG A 287 5.37 -9.22 20.66
CA ARG A 287 4.84 -9.72 21.94
C ARG A 287 3.42 -10.28 21.80
N SER A 288 2.58 -9.62 21.03
CA SER A 288 1.22 -10.05 20.75
C SER A 288 0.63 -9.29 19.56
N SER A 289 0.63 -9.93 18.40
CA SER A 289 0.05 -9.38 17.18
C SER A 289 -1.47 -9.20 17.30
N ARG A 290 -2.19 -10.09 18.02
CA ARG A 290 -3.62 -9.93 18.27
C ARG A 290 -3.95 -8.67 19.07
N LEU A 291 -3.13 -8.33 20.08
CA LEU A 291 -3.32 -7.10 20.88
C LEU A 291 -3.11 -5.85 20.02
N VAL A 292 -2.09 -5.86 19.15
CA VAL A 292 -1.84 -4.76 18.21
C VAL A 292 -3.01 -4.59 17.24
N LEU A 293 -3.60 -5.68 16.71
CA LEU A 293 -4.80 -5.61 15.87
C LEU A 293 -5.98 -5.00 16.64
N ALA A 294 -6.19 -5.41 17.89
CA ALA A 294 -7.27 -4.89 18.74
C ALA A 294 -7.10 -3.39 19.02
N LEU A 295 -5.91 -2.98 19.47
CA LEU A 295 -5.61 -1.58 19.77
C LEU A 295 -5.69 -0.70 18.51
N SER A 296 -5.22 -1.22 17.38
CA SER A 296 -5.30 -0.50 16.10
C SER A 296 -6.74 -0.34 15.64
N GLY A 297 -7.59 -1.36 15.81
CA GLY A 297 -9.01 -1.27 15.50
C GLY A 297 -9.73 -0.23 16.37
N ALA A 298 -9.46 -0.24 17.68
CA ALA A 298 -10.01 0.74 18.62
C ALA A 298 -9.54 2.17 18.30
N ALA A 299 -8.25 2.35 18.05
CA ALA A 299 -7.67 3.66 17.69
C ALA A 299 -8.23 4.19 16.36
N ALA A 300 -8.39 3.32 15.35
CA ALA A 300 -8.99 3.69 14.07
C ALA A 300 -10.46 4.10 14.24
N SER A 301 -11.24 3.30 14.96
CA SER A 301 -12.63 3.64 15.26
C SER A 301 -12.73 4.99 15.99
N GLY A 302 -11.91 5.21 17.02
CA GLY A 302 -11.85 6.48 17.74
C GLY A 302 -11.52 7.67 16.84
N ALA A 303 -10.50 7.54 15.98
CA ALA A 303 -10.12 8.59 15.02
C ALA A 303 -11.26 8.90 14.03
N LEU A 304 -11.98 7.88 13.53
CA LEU A 304 -13.10 8.05 12.62
C LEU A 304 -14.33 8.66 13.32
N VAL A 305 -14.61 8.29 14.56
CA VAL A 305 -15.67 8.92 15.37
C VAL A 305 -15.33 10.40 15.63
N ILE A 306 -14.08 10.72 15.97
CA ILE A 306 -13.62 12.10 16.12
C ILE A 306 -13.83 12.86 14.80
N ALA A 307 -13.48 12.27 13.63
CA ALA A 307 -13.74 12.88 12.34
C ALA A 307 -15.22 13.25 12.14
N LEU A 308 -16.14 12.34 12.49
CA LEU A 308 -17.59 12.56 12.38
C LEU A 308 -18.09 13.69 13.30
N VAL A 309 -17.58 13.75 14.53
CA VAL A 309 -17.94 14.82 15.48
C VAL A 309 -17.45 16.18 14.97
N LEU A 310 -16.22 16.23 14.46
CA LEU A 310 -15.62 17.45 13.92
C LEU A 310 -16.31 17.89 12.60
N ASP A 311 -16.73 16.94 11.79
CA ASP A 311 -17.52 17.19 10.56
C ASP A 311 -18.90 17.77 10.89
N ALA A 312 -19.60 17.16 11.84
CA ALA A 312 -20.89 17.66 12.34
C ALA A 312 -20.77 19.06 12.96
N GLY A 313 -19.61 19.41 13.53
CA GLY A 313 -19.30 20.74 14.02
C GLY A 313 -18.87 21.72 12.92
N GLY A 314 -18.76 21.30 11.66
CA GLY A 314 -18.34 22.13 10.54
C GLY A 314 -16.87 22.55 10.54
N ILE A 315 -16.02 21.88 11.32
CA ILE A 315 -14.61 22.26 11.51
C ILE A 315 -13.60 21.35 10.84
N MET A 316 -14.03 20.29 10.15
CA MET A 316 -13.13 19.35 9.44
C MET A 316 -12.26 20.03 8.37
N GLY A 317 -12.74 21.07 7.72
CA GLY A 317 -12.00 21.87 6.74
C GLY A 317 -11.01 22.87 7.37
N ALA A 318 -10.99 23.05 8.68
CA ALA A 318 -10.19 24.07 9.34
C ALA A 318 -8.74 23.62 9.56
N GLY A 319 -7.80 24.32 8.92
CA GLY A 319 -6.36 24.25 9.19
C GLY A 319 -5.79 22.81 9.31
N TRP A 320 -5.30 22.43 10.48
CA TRP A 320 -4.67 21.15 10.77
C TRP A 320 -5.62 20.06 11.28
N VAL A 321 -6.93 20.29 11.29
CA VAL A 321 -7.91 19.36 11.87
C VAL A 321 -7.91 18.03 11.10
N ALA A 322 -8.13 18.07 9.77
CA ALA A 322 -8.11 16.84 8.98
C ALA A 322 -6.74 16.15 8.96
N PRO A 323 -5.58 16.86 8.84
CA PRO A 323 -4.26 16.24 9.03
C PRO A 323 -4.08 15.58 10.39
N ALA A 324 -4.55 16.16 11.50
CA ALA A 324 -4.45 15.57 12.81
C ALA A 324 -5.29 14.28 12.97
N VAL A 325 -6.52 14.30 12.48
CA VAL A 325 -7.38 13.09 12.44
C VAL A 325 -6.74 12.01 11.58
N LEU A 326 -6.24 12.38 10.39
CA LEU A 326 -5.57 11.44 9.50
C LEU A 326 -4.31 10.84 10.15
N PHE A 327 -3.54 11.64 10.88
CA PHE A 327 -2.37 11.16 11.61
C PHE A 327 -2.74 10.04 12.58
N GLY A 328 -3.78 10.22 13.40
CA GLY A 328 -4.29 9.17 14.31
C GLY A 328 -4.76 7.92 13.57
N LEU A 329 -5.51 8.08 12.48
CA LEU A 329 -5.97 6.97 11.64
C LEU A 329 -4.78 6.22 10.99
N MET A 330 -3.76 6.94 10.53
CA MET A 330 -2.59 6.32 9.89
C MET A 330 -1.69 5.58 10.90
N ILE A 331 -1.59 6.03 12.14
CA ILE A 331 -0.96 5.24 13.22
C ILE A 331 -1.67 3.89 13.36
N ALA A 332 -2.99 3.87 13.44
CA ALA A 332 -3.78 2.64 13.50
C ALA A 332 -3.59 1.75 12.26
N TYR A 333 -3.62 2.35 11.06
CA TYR A 333 -3.37 1.64 9.80
C TYR A 333 -2.01 0.92 9.79
N HIS A 334 -0.94 1.58 10.26
CA HIS A 334 0.39 0.97 10.32
C HIS A 334 0.45 -0.15 11.36
N GLY A 335 -0.28 -0.06 12.48
CA GLY A 335 -0.45 -1.14 13.44
C GLY A 335 -1.10 -2.37 12.83
N VAL A 336 -2.23 -2.20 12.14
CA VAL A 336 -2.87 -3.30 11.39
C VAL A 336 -1.93 -3.90 10.36
N ARG A 337 -1.21 -3.06 9.61
CA ARG A 337 -0.26 -3.50 8.57
C ARG A 337 0.88 -4.34 9.15
N GLN A 338 1.43 -3.97 10.29
CA GLN A 338 2.51 -4.69 10.95
C GLN A 338 2.00 -6.00 11.56
N ALA A 339 1.00 -5.93 12.42
CA ALA A 339 0.52 -7.08 13.16
C ALA A 339 -0.05 -8.20 12.27
N ARG A 340 -0.74 -7.86 11.18
CA ARG A 340 -1.25 -8.86 10.24
C ARG A 340 -0.16 -9.71 9.58
N SER A 341 1.03 -9.14 9.37
CA SER A 341 2.14 -9.86 8.74
C SER A 341 2.85 -10.77 9.75
N VAL A 342 3.01 -10.33 10.98
CA VAL A 342 3.58 -11.11 12.08
C VAL A 342 2.67 -12.30 12.39
N TRP A 343 1.40 -12.04 12.71
CA TRP A 343 0.44 -13.09 13.04
C TRP A 343 0.38 -14.22 12.00
N LEU A 344 0.34 -13.86 10.72
CA LEU A 344 0.23 -14.84 9.65
C LEU A 344 1.48 -15.71 9.50
N VAL A 345 2.66 -15.15 9.75
CA VAL A 345 3.94 -15.87 9.67
C VAL A 345 4.08 -16.84 10.84
N ASP A 346 3.67 -16.40 12.04
CA ASP A 346 3.82 -17.19 13.27
C ASP A 346 2.73 -18.28 13.39
N TYR A 347 1.52 -17.99 12.89
CA TYR A 347 0.40 -18.94 12.90
C TYR A 347 0.51 -20.04 11.83
N ALA A 348 1.02 -19.71 10.63
CA ALA A 348 1.01 -20.64 9.53
C ALA A 348 2.11 -21.70 9.66
N PRO A 349 1.80 -23.02 9.47
CA PRO A 349 2.82 -24.05 9.42
C PRO A 349 3.93 -23.75 8.41
N ASP A 350 5.19 -24.09 8.72
CA ASP A 350 6.35 -23.76 7.88
C ASP A 350 6.21 -24.23 6.43
N ASP A 351 5.71 -25.45 6.26
CA ASP A 351 5.45 -26.08 4.96
C ASP A 351 4.27 -25.47 4.18
N ALA A 352 3.40 -24.72 4.86
CA ALA A 352 2.16 -24.20 4.30
C ALA A 352 2.06 -22.66 4.30
N ARG A 353 3.09 -21.93 4.77
CA ARG A 353 3.08 -20.44 4.87
C ARG A 353 2.66 -19.75 3.57
N ALA A 354 3.18 -20.23 2.44
CA ALA A 354 2.86 -19.65 1.13
C ALA A 354 1.37 -19.81 0.77
N SER A 355 0.78 -20.99 1.04
CA SER A 355 -0.65 -21.24 0.78
C SER A 355 -1.56 -20.45 1.73
N TYR A 356 -1.22 -20.35 3.01
CA TYR A 356 -1.96 -19.54 3.98
C TYR A 356 -1.95 -18.07 3.59
N ALA A 357 -0.77 -17.54 3.21
CA ALA A 357 -0.66 -16.16 2.74
C ALA A 357 -1.45 -15.92 1.44
N ALA A 358 -1.40 -16.84 0.50
CA ALA A 358 -2.13 -16.73 -0.76
C ALA A 358 -3.65 -16.73 -0.56
N VAL A 359 -4.16 -17.67 0.25
CA VAL A 359 -5.59 -17.74 0.60
C VAL A 359 -6.04 -16.47 1.32
N ALA A 360 -5.30 -16.05 2.36
CA ALA A 360 -5.61 -14.82 3.10
C ALA A 360 -5.61 -13.59 2.19
N ASN A 361 -4.58 -13.41 1.35
CA ASN A 361 -4.47 -12.25 0.48
C ASN A 361 -5.57 -12.21 -0.58
N THR A 362 -5.94 -13.35 -1.17
CA THR A 362 -7.05 -13.40 -2.13
C THR A 362 -8.38 -13.08 -1.47
N ALA A 363 -8.67 -13.68 -0.32
CA ALA A 363 -9.89 -13.40 0.43
C ALA A 363 -9.98 -11.90 0.84
N ILE A 364 -8.89 -11.34 1.32
CA ILE A 364 -8.83 -9.91 1.68
C ILE A 364 -8.97 -9.02 0.45
N GLY A 365 -8.40 -9.39 -0.70
CA GLY A 365 -8.61 -8.66 -1.95
C GLY A 365 -10.09 -8.59 -2.33
N LEU A 366 -10.84 -9.70 -2.20
CA LEU A 366 -12.28 -9.73 -2.45
C LEU A 366 -13.06 -8.89 -1.44
N ILE A 367 -12.70 -8.98 -0.14
CA ILE A 367 -13.32 -8.17 0.92
C ILE A 367 -13.05 -6.67 0.69
N LEU A 368 -11.83 -6.30 0.26
CA LEU A 368 -11.50 -4.91 -0.10
C LEU A 368 -12.39 -4.37 -1.22
N LEU A 369 -12.65 -5.16 -2.27
CA LEU A 369 -13.56 -4.78 -3.34
C LEU A 369 -14.99 -4.63 -2.83
N ALA A 370 -15.49 -5.59 -2.04
CA ALA A 370 -16.84 -5.54 -1.48
C ALA A 370 -17.03 -4.37 -0.51
N ALA A 371 -16.10 -4.20 0.45
CA ALA A 371 -16.15 -3.10 1.42
C ALA A 371 -15.96 -1.73 0.75
N GLY A 372 -15.10 -1.66 -0.27
CA GLY A 372 -14.93 -0.45 -1.08
C GLY A 372 -16.17 -0.09 -1.88
N ALA A 373 -16.83 -1.07 -2.51
CA ALA A 373 -18.09 -0.87 -3.20
C ALA A 373 -19.20 -0.40 -2.23
N ALA A 374 -19.31 -1.03 -1.04
CA ALA A 374 -20.21 -0.60 0.01
C ALA A 374 -19.92 0.83 0.47
N GLY A 375 -18.65 1.17 0.70
CA GLY A 375 -18.22 2.54 1.02
C GLY A 375 -18.58 3.54 -0.07
N GLY A 376 -18.42 3.16 -1.35
CA GLY A 376 -18.84 3.96 -2.50
C GLY A 376 -20.35 4.23 -2.50
N VAL A 377 -21.17 3.21 -2.27
CA VAL A 377 -22.63 3.35 -2.15
C VAL A 377 -23.01 4.23 -0.96
N LEU A 378 -22.41 4.01 0.20
CA LEU A 378 -22.67 4.84 1.39
C LEU A 378 -22.26 6.32 1.14
N SER A 379 -21.16 6.55 0.44
CA SER A 379 -20.69 7.91 0.14
C SER A 379 -21.56 8.65 -0.87
N SER A 380 -22.37 7.95 -1.66
CA SER A 380 -23.37 8.62 -2.52
C SER A 380 -24.49 9.27 -1.72
N MET A 381 -24.70 8.82 -0.47
CA MET A 381 -25.60 9.48 0.48
C MET A 381 -24.86 10.65 1.17
N SER A 382 -23.72 10.39 1.75
CA SER A 382 -22.80 11.36 2.36
C SER A 382 -21.44 10.70 2.65
N PRO A 383 -20.30 11.41 2.48
CA PRO A 383 -18.99 10.92 2.93
C PRO A 383 -18.98 10.51 4.42
N SER A 384 -19.70 11.23 5.28
CA SER A 384 -19.80 10.95 6.72
C SER A 384 -20.49 9.61 7.00
N VAL A 385 -21.47 9.18 6.18
CA VAL A 385 -22.11 7.85 6.30
C VAL A 385 -21.11 6.74 6.00
N ALA A 386 -20.27 6.90 5.00
CA ALA A 386 -19.21 5.94 4.70
C ALA A 386 -18.18 5.86 5.85
N VAL A 387 -17.77 7.01 6.39
CA VAL A 387 -16.86 7.08 7.55
C VAL A 387 -17.45 6.40 8.77
N ALA A 388 -18.77 6.56 9.04
CA ALA A 388 -19.47 5.86 10.12
C ALA A 388 -19.46 4.33 9.93
N GLY A 389 -19.69 3.86 8.70
CA GLY A 389 -19.58 2.44 8.35
C GLY A 389 -18.18 1.89 8.61
N PHE A 390 -17.12 2.61 8.21
CA PHE A 390 -15.73 2.21 8.47
C PHE A 390 -15.36 2.27 9.95
N ALA A 391 -15.89 3.23 10.72
CA ALA A 391 -15.71 3.28 12.17
C ALA A 391 -16.30 2.05 12.86
N ALA A 392 -17.52 1.65 12.48
CA ALA A 392 -18.14 0.43 12.97
C ALA A 392 -17.34 -0.83 12.60
N MET A 393 -16.88 -0.95 11.35
CA MET A 393 -16.01 -2.05 10.92
C MET A 393 -14.72 -2.11 11.73
N ALA A 394 -14.07 -0.97 11.98
CA ALA A 394 -12.84 -0.91 12.78
C ALA A 394 -13.08 -1.34 14.23
N ALA A 395 -14.17 -0.89 14.85
CA ALA A 395 -14.55 -1.28 16.20
C ALA A 395 -14.81 -2.80 16.32
N LEU A 396 -15.61 -3.35 15.40
CA LEU A 396 -15.91 -4.78 15.35
C LEU A 396 -14.63 -5.61 15.09
N GLY A 397 -13.79 -5.17 14.15
CA GLY A 397 -12.53 -5.83 13.83
C GLY A 397 -11.56 -5.82 15.01
N GLY A 398 -11.46 -4.71 15.73
CA GLY A 398 -10.65 -4.58 16.95
C GLY A 398 -11.16 -5.48 18.08
N GLY A 399 -12.47 -5.50 18.31
CA GLY A 399 -13.09 -6.38 19.31
C GLY A 399 -12.88 -7.86 18.99
N LEU A 400 -13.13 -8.27 17.76
CA LEU A 400 -12.93 -9.65 17.32
C LEU A 400 -11.45 -10.06 17.29
N ALA A 401 -10.50 -9.15 17.17
CA ALA A 401 -9.07 -9.47 17.21
C ALA A 401 -8.67 -10.15 18.52
N MET A 402 -9.34 -9.82 19.64
CA MET A 402 -9.09 -10.46 20.94
C MET A 402 -9.51 -11.94 20.99
N THR A 403 -10.28 -12.42 20.00
CA THR A 403 -10.67 -13.84 19.89
C THR A 403 -9.69 -14.67 19.04
N LEU A 404 -8.67 -14.03 18.46
CA LEU A 404 -7.59 -14.74 17.74
C LEU A 404 -6.70 -15.49 18.74
N GLU A 405 -6.13 -16.57 18.26
CA GLU A 405 -5.09 -17.30 18.98
C GLU A 405 -3.83 -16.43 19.11
N ASP A 406 -3.12 -16.59 20.21
CA ASP A 406 -1.82 -15.92 20.45
C ASP A 406 -0.76 -16.68 19.66
N ALA A 407 -0.48 -16.27 18.44
CA ALA A 407 0.42 -16.97 17.54
C ALA A 407 1.87 -16.95 18.01
N GLU A 408 2.22 -15.99 18.88
CA GLU A 408 3.57 -15.82 19.45
C GLU A 408 3.78 -16.62 20.75
N ALA A 409 2.75 -17.27 21.29
CA ALA A 409 2.83 -18.03 22.54
C ALA A 409 3.14 -19.53 22.33
N GLY A 410 3.38 -19.95 21.08
CA GLY A 410 3.66 -21.33 20.66
C GLY A 410 5.14 -21.59 20.43
#